data_9fd33b27074603fe25dea3cc60548322
#
_entry.id   9fd33b27074603fe25dea3cc60548322
#
_cell.length_a   1.000
_cell.length_b   1.000
_cell.length_c   1.000
_cell.angle_alpha   90.00
_cell.angle_beta   90.00
_cell.angle_gamma   90.00
#
_symmetry.space_group_name_H-M   'P 1'
#
loop_
_entity.id
_entity.type
_entity.pdbx_description
1 polymer ?
#
loop_
_entity_poly.entity_id
_entity_poly.type
_entity_poly.pdbx_seq_one_letter_code
_entity_poly.pdbx_strand_id
1 'polypeptide(L)'
;MESKLKDKFNRQGFLIVKNVLDFNFDLKPVLNDIEFIMNRLVYKFVKKKKNNNILKFDFWKKYTFLSKLNIKNFDQYFNIRPPKENLKKDSDFFATQSVWNLIRNENILNIIE
;
A
#
# COMPACT_ATOMS: atom_id res chain seq x y z
N MET A 1 -24.30 2.05 -10.57
CA MET A 1 -23.59 3.06 -11.43
C MET A 1 -24.63 3.89 -12.17
N GLU A 2 -24.52 5.22 -12.14
CA GLU A 2 -25.39 6.07 -12.94
C GLU A 2 -25.28 5.73 -14.43
N SER A 3 -26.40 5.71 -15.16
CA SER A 3 -26.45 5.31 -16.58
C SER A 3 -25.42 6.02 -17.46
N LYS A 4 -25.20 7.32 -17.22
CA LYS A 4 -24.20 8.13 -17.94
C LYS A 4 -22.74 7.65 -17.71
N LEU A 5 -22.39 7.20 -16.52
CA LEU A 5 -21.05 6.67 -16.21
C LEU A 5 -20.85 5.31 -16.87
N LYS A 6 -21.88 4.47 -16.85
CA LYS A 6 -21.90 3.17 -17.52
C LYS A 6 -21.70 3.30 -19.03
N ASP A 7 -22.43 4.21 -19.66
CA ASP A 7 -22.30 4.46 -21.11
C ASP A 7 -20.89 4.99 -21.46
N LYS A 8 -20.35 5.88 -20.62
CA LYS A 8 -18.98 6.37 -20.77
C LYS A 8 -17.95 5.25 -20.64
N PHE A 9 -18.09 4.39 -19.62
CA PHE A 9 -17.22 3.25 -19.42
C PHE A 9 -17.29 2.28 -20.62
N ASN A 10 -18.48 1.92 -21.07
CA ASN A 10 -18.67 1.00 -22.20
C ASN A 10 -18.04 1.54 -23.50
N ARG A 11 -18.07 2.85 -23.68
CA ARG A 11 -17.47 3.51 -24.86
C ARG A 11 -15.97 3.67 -24.79
N GLN A 12 -15.41 3.98 -23.61
CA GLN A 12 -14.01 4.35 -23.43
C GLN A 12 -13.14 3.24 -22.83
N GLY A 13 -13.75 2.23 -22.19
CA GLY A 13 -13.03 1.17 -21.48
C GLY A 13 -12.46 1.58 -20.12
N PHE A 14 -12.63 2.83 -19.69
CA PHE A 14 -12.19 3.33 -18.39
C PHE A 14 -13.05 4.50 -17.91
N LEU A 15 -12.98 4.79 -16.61
CA LEU A 15 -13.57 5.98 -15.99
C LEU A 15 -12.53 6.71 -15.14
N ILE A 16 -12.62 8.03 -15.16
CA ILE A 16 -11.96 8.91 -14.20
C ILE A 16 -13.04 9.59 -13.38
N VAL A 17 -13.13 9.23 -12.11
CA VAL A 17 -14.09 9.82 -11.17
C VAL A 17 -13.32 10.60 -10.13
N LYS A 18 -13.64 11.90 -9.98
CA LYS A 18 -12.97 12.79 -9.03
C LYS A 18 -13.70 12.80 -7.68
N ASN A 19 -12.96 13.12 -6.62
CA ASN A 19 -13.50 13.32 -5.26
C ASN A 19 -14.24 12.10 -4.69
N VAL A 20 -13.80 10.89 -5.04
CA VAL A 20 -14.37 9.65 -4.54
C VAL A 20 -13.87 9.35 -3.14
N LEU A 21 -12.60 9.63 -2.88
CA LEU A 21 -11.92 9.34 -1.62
C LEU A 21 -11.56 10.63 -0.90
N ASP A 22 -11.71 10.63 0.42
CA ASP A 22 -11.19 11.67 1.31
C ASP A 22 -9.74 11.35 1.68
N PHE A 23 -8.85 12.34 1.56
CA PHE A 23 -7.44 12.13 1.85
C PHE A 23 -7.19 11.74 3.32
N ASN A 24 -7.84 12.45 4.26
CA ASN A 24 -7.57 12.25 5.68
C ASN A 24 -8.20 10.97 6.23
N PHE A 25 -9.41 10.62 5.76
CA PHE A 25 -10.15 9.46 6.25
C PHE A 25 -9.83 8.17 5.51
N ASP A 26 -9.63 8.24 4.19
CA ASP A 26 -9.47 7.03 3.36
C ASP A 26 -8.01 6.72 3.04
N LEU A 27 -7.21 7.74 2.68
CA LEU A 27 -5.86 7.51 2.17
C LEU A 27 -4.76 7.62 3.23
N LYS A 28 -4.84 8.63 4.10
CA LYS A 28 -3.82 8.88 5.12
C LYS A 28 -3.61 7.70 6.08
N PRO A 29 -4.63 6.96 6.53
CA PRO A 29 -4.42 5.76 7.34
C PRO A 29 -3.59 4.69 6.62
N VAL A 30 -3.82 4.49 5.32
CA VAL A 30 -3.03 3.54 4.51
C VAL A 30 -1.58 3.99 4.37
N LEU A 31 -1.35 5.29 4.14
CA LEU A 31 0.00 5.85 4.05
C LEU A 31 0.75 5.72 5.38
N ASN A 32 0.07 5.93 6.51
CA ASN A 32 0.65 5.74 7.84
C ASN A 32 1.06 4.27 8.07
N ASP A 33 0.24 3.32 7.65
CA ASP A 33 0.56 1.89 7.77
C ASP A 33 1.76 1.51 6.90
N ILE A 34 1.84 2.04 5.68
CA ILE A 34 3.00 1.84 4.79
C ILE A 34 4.27 2.40 5.43
N GLU A 35 4.21 3.59 5.99
CA GLU A 35 5.36 4.19 6.67
C GLU A 35 5.77 3.42 7.93
N PHE A 36 4.82 2.94 8.70
CA PHE A 36 5.07 2.09 9.85
C PHE A 36 5.82 0.80 9.45
N ILE A 37 5.37 0.12 8.39
CA ILE A 37 6.06 -1.07 7.87
C ILE A 37 7.46 -0.71 7.39
N MET A 38 7.62 0.38 6.66
CA MET A 38 8.93 0.86 6.21
C MET A 38 9.90 1.06 7.38
N ASN A 39 9.46 1.71 8.43
CA ASN A 39 10.27 1.94 9.62
C ASN A 39 10.65 0.62 10.31
N ARG A 40 9.72 -0.33 10.41
CA ARG A 40 10.02 -1.68 10.93
C ARG A 40 11.09 -2.40 10.11
N LEU A 41 11.03 -2.29 8.78
CA LEU A 41 12.04 -2.89 7.90
C LEU A 41 13.41 -2.24 8.08
N VAL A 42 13.46 -0.91 8.23
CA VAL A 42 14.72 -0.23 8.57
C VAL A 42 15.30 -0.77 9.88
N TYR A 43 14.49 -0.89 10.94
CA TYR A 43 14.96 -1.46 12.19
C TYR A 43 15.43 -2.92 12.06
N LYS A 44 14.71 -3.73 11.27
CA LYS A 44 15.01 -5.16 11.10
C LYS A 44 16.32 -5.39 10.32
N PHE A 45 16.53 -4.65 9.23
CA PHE A 45 17.62 -4.93 8.28
C PHE A 45 18.83 -3.99 8.42
N VAL A 46 18.63 -2.80 8.94
CA VAL A 46 19.73 -1.87 9.22
C VAL A 46 20.18 -2.08 10.64
N LYS A 47 21.12 -3.02 10.84
CA LYS A 47 21.71 -3.27 12.16
C LYS A 47 22.22 -1.97 12.77
N LYS A 48 21.95 -1.77 14.06
CA LYS A 48 22.17 -0.58 14.91
C LYS A 48 23.54 0.15 14.78
N LYS A 49 24.50 -0.38 14.05
CA LYS A 49 25.90 0.07 14.11
C LYS A 49 26.31 1.14 13.10
N LYS A 50 25.51 1.52 12.11
CA LYS A 50 26.06 2.43 11.08
C LYS A 50 25.24 3.65 10.66
N ASN A 51 23.93 3.77 10.88
CA ASN A 51 23.25 4.99 10.43
C ASN A 51 21.90 5.24 11.10
N ASN A 52 21.89 5.91 12.24
CA ASN A 52 20.67 6.47 12.84
C ASN A 52 19.97 7.53 11.93
N ASN A 53 20.63 7.95 10.85
CA ASN A 53 20.10 8.95 9.94
C ASN A 53 19.06 8.39 8.96
N ILE A 54 19.03 7.09 8.70
CA ILE A 54 18.11 6.47 7.74
C ILE A 54 16.65 6.63 8.18
N LEU A 55 16.38 6.57 9.48
CA LEU A 55 15.02 6.79 10.00
C LEU A 55 14.48 8.19 9.73
N LYS A 56 15.37 9.18 9.55
CA LYS A 56 15.02 10.56 9.22
C LYS A 56 14.75 10.77 7.72
N PHE A 57 15.07 9.78 6.88
CA PHE A 57 14.79 9.86 5.45
C PHE A 57 13.29 9.80 5.17
N ASP A 58 12.87 10.41 4.06
CA ASP A 58 11.54 10.20 3.51
C ASP A 58 11.36 8.74 3.07
N PHE A 59 10.10 8.37 2.79
CA PHE A 59 9.73 7.01 2.38
C PHE A 59 10.58 6.50 1.20
N TRP A 60 10.74 7.30 0.14
CA TRP A 60 11.42 6.87 -1.09
C TRP A 60 12.92 6.65 -0.89
N LYS A 61 13.56 7.47 -0.08
CA LYS A 61 14.97 7.26 0.29
C LYS A 61 15.16 6.01 1.13
N LYS A 62 14.26 5.74 2.09
CA LYS A 62 14.26 4.48 2.85
C LYS A 62 14.06 3.29 1.92
N TYR A 63 13.10 3.34 1.02
CA TYR A 63 12.81 2.28 0.05
C TYR A 63 14.02 1.99 -0.83
N THR A 64 14.61 3.02 -1.44
CA THR A 64 15.81 2.89 -2.28
C THR A 64 17.00 2.32 -1.52
N PHE A 65 17.16 2.71 -0.26
CA PHE A 65 18.22 2.17 0.58
C PHE A 65 18.02 0.68 0.86
N LEU A 66 16.83 0.28 1.31
CA LEU A 66 16.51 -1.10 1.63
C LEU A 66 16.54 -2.01 0.41
N SER A 67 16.09 -1.53 -0.76
CA SER A 67 16.12 -2.32 -2.01
C SER A 67 17.53 -2.72 -2.44
N LYS A 68 18.55 -1.92 -2.08
CA LYS A 68 19.96 -2.21 -2.35
C LYS A 68 20.57 -3.26 -1.40
N LEU A 69 19.88 -3.63 -0.34
CA LEU A 69 20.38 -4.62 0.64
C LEU A 69 20.14 -6.07 0.21
N ASN A 70 19.61 -6.30 -1.00
CA ASN A 70 19.28 -7.65 -1.50
C ASN A 70 18.40 -8.47 -0.54
N ILE A 71 17.44 -7.82 0.12
CA ILE A 71 16.51 -8.48 1.02
C ILE A 71 15.63 -9.43 0.20
N LYS A 72 15.66 -10.72 0.54
CA LYS A 72 14.85 -11.74 -0.14
C LYS A 72 13.36 -11.38 -0.03
N ASN A 73 12.67 -11.37 -1.16
CA ASN A 73 11.24 -11.07 -1.26
C ASN A 73 10.86 -9.68 -0.70
N PHE A 74 11.73 -8.67 -0.87
CA PHE A 74 11.50 -7.33 -0.34
C PHE A 74 10.13 -6.75 -0.75
N ASP A 75 9.73 -6.94 -2.01
CA ASP A 75 8.45 -6.43 -2.53
C ASP A 75 7.23 -7.04 -1.82
N GLN A 76 7.37 -8.22 -1.21
CA GLN A 76 6.29 -8.90 -0.51
C GLN A 76 5.78 -8.10 0.70
N TYR A 77 6.65 -7.33 1.35
CA TYR A 77 6.25 -6.49 2.50
C TYR A 77 5.24 -5.40 2.15
N PHE A 78 5.16 -5.00 0.88
CA PHE A 78 4.26 -3.97 0.37
C PHE A 78 3.18 -4.54 -0.56
N ASN A 79 3.11 -5.86 -0.68
CA ASN A 79 2.15 -6.51 -1.54
C ASN A 79 0.94 -6.96 -0.71
N ILE A 80 -0.26 -6.58 -1.15
CA ILE A 80 -1.53 -7.01 -0.52
C ILE A 80 -1.87 -8.48 -0.79
N ARG A 81 -1.15 -9.12 -1.70
CA ARG A 81 -1.34 -10.55 -1.97
C ARG A 81 -0.42 -11.37 -1.08
N PRO A 82 -0.91 -12.46 -0.49
CA PRO A 82 -0.04 -13.41 0.20
C PRO A 82 0.98 -14.02 -0.77
N PRO A 83 2.14 -14.49 -0.27
CA PRO A 83 3.11 -15.19 -1.09
C PRO A 83 2.48 -16.38 -1.81
N LYS A 84 2.85 -16.61 -3.08
CA LYS A 84 2.33 -17.73 -3.85
C LYS A 84 2.83 -19.10 -3.36
N GLU A 85 4.06 -19.12 -2.84
CA GLU A 85 4.74 -20.33 -2.41
C GLU A 85 5.13 -20.22 -0.94
N ASN A 86 5.16 -21.35 -0.26
CA ASN A 86 5.58 -21.44 1.14
C ASN A 86 4.85 -20.49 2.08
N LEU A 87 3.55 -20.27 1.86
CA LEU A 87 2.72 -19.46 2.75
C LEU A 87 2.70 -20.08 4.14
N LYS A 88 3.20 -19.34 5.12
CA LYS A 88 3.15 -19.69 6.54
C LYS A 88 2.16 -18.79 7.25
N LYS A 89 1.74 -19.21 8.45
CA LYS A 89 0.81 -18.42 9.27
C LYS A 89 1.31 -17.00 9.58
N ASP A 90 2.63 -16.83 9.64
CA ASP A 90 3.35 -15.58 9.94
C ASP A 90 4.03 -14.96 8.71
N SER A 91 3.64 -15.37 7.50
CA SER A 91 4.18 -14.77 6.27
C SER A 91 3.82 -13.30 6.17
N ASP A 92 4.84 -12.47 5.92
CA ASP A 92 4.67 -11.03 5.77
C ASP A 92 3.95 -10.69 4.44
N PHE A 93 2.89 -9.90 4.52
CA PHE A 93 2.24 -9.23 3.39
C PHE A 93 1.46 -8.02 3.89
N PHE A 94 1.17 -7.09 2.98
CA PHE A 94 0.51 -5.84 3.33
C PHE A 94 -1.02 -5.99 3.32
N ALA A 95 -1.61 -6.34 4.46
CA ALA A 95 -3.06 -6.44 4.63
C ALA A 95 -3.49 -5.84 5.97
N THR A 96 -3.40 -4.51 6.08
CA THR A 96 -3.81 -3.79 7.28
C THR A 96 -5.31 -3.49 7.29
N GLN A 97 -5.84 -3.10 8.46
CA GLN A 97 -7.24 -2.69 8.58
C GLN A 97 -7.55 -1.49 7.67
N SER A 98 -6.61 -0.55 7.51
CA SER A 98 -6.82 0.62 6.66
C SER A 98 -6.95 0.25 5.18
N VAL A 99 -6.18 -0.74 4.70
CA VAL A 99 -6.30 -1.29 3.34
C VAL A 99 -7.66 -1.96 3.15
N TRP A 100 -8.11 -2.76 4.11
CA TRP A 100 -9.43 -3.38 4.06
C TRP A 100 -10.56 -2.35 4.04
N ASN A 101 -10.45 -1.28 4.84
CA ASN A 101 -11.41 -0.19 4.84
C ASN A 101 -11.44 0.53 3.49
N LEU A 102 -10.27 0.76 2.88
CA LEU A 102 -10.18 1.39 1.56
C LEU A 102 -10.80 0.54 0.46
N ILE A 103 -10.53 -0.77 0.44
CA ILE A 103 -11.10 -1.71 -0.55
C ILE A 103 -12.63 -1.78 -0.44
N ARG A 104 -13.16 -1.64 0.76
CA ARG A 104 -14.61 -1.68 1.05
C ARG A 104 -15.24 -0.30 1.18
N ASN A 105 -14.57 0.74 0.70
CA ASN A 105 -15.10 2.10 0.76
C ASN A 105 -16.40 2.20 -0.04
N GLU A 106 -17.47 2.63 0.61
CA GLU A 106 -18.81 2.70 -0.01
C GLU A 106 -18.84 3.60 -1.24
N ASN A 107 -18.08 4.70 -1.24
CA ASN A 107 -18.00 5.59 -2.39
C ASN A 107 -17.39 4.90 -3.63
N ILE A 108 -16.41 4.00 -3.41
CA ILE A 108 -15.84 3.18 -4.50
C ILE A 108 -16.87 2.15 -4.97
N LEU A 109 -17.49 1.43 -4.03
CA LEU A 109 -18.44 0.36 -4.34
C LEU A 109 -19.66 0.92 -5.11
N ASN A 110 -20.21 2.04 -4.68
CA ASN A 110 -21.33 2.70 -5.36
C ASN A 110 -21.03 3.12 -6.83
N ILE A 111 -19.74 3.28 -7.17
CA ILE A 111 -19.36 3.58 -8.58
C ILE A 111 -19.32 2.31 -9.42
N ILE A 112 -18.99 1.17 -8.79
CA ILE A 112 -18.80 -0.11 -9.49
C ILE A 112 -20.13 -0.85 -9.69
N GLU A 113 -21.04 -0.74 -8.72
CA GLU A 113 -22.40 -1.31 -8.80
C GLU A 113 -23.31 -0.56 -9.77
#